data_4e41475705bd389f799d1d9b2440f9d1
#
_entry.id   4e41475705bd389f799d1d9b2440f9d1
#
_cell.length_a   1.000
_cell.length_b   1.000
_cell.length_c   1.000
_cell.angle_alpha   90.00
_cell.angle_beta   90.00
_cell.angle_gamma   90.00
#
_symmetry.space_group_name_H-M   'P 1'
#
loop_
_entity.id
_entity.type
_entity.pdbx_description
1 polymer ?
#
loop_
_entity_poly.entity_id
_entity_poly.type
_entity_poly.pdbx_seq_one_letter_code
_entity_poly.pdbx_strand_id
1 'polypeptide(L)'
;THDYLELSYVVEGEFHQRILNKDVVFQKGDLCLIDKNCLHQDCLTDQSGVVLFIGIANDMFTEIMNENSTPQKILSFLQSALLKQKDVQQFLHFRPSDGASESLDDSLLLLLKESYSPDSGSRYITKGLLFRIFRILSTQYDFSLSKEQKQTMNWIVFEEISDYIRAHFRDITIQDLVDEFHY
;
A
#
# COMPACT_ATOMS: atom_id res chain seq x y z
N THR A 1 4.09 -7.22 -15.74
CA THR A 1 2.76 -6.95 -15.14
C THR A 1 2.17 -8.23 -14.58
N HIS A 2 1.45 -8.16 -13.48
CA HIS A 2 0.74 -9.22 -12.78
C HIS A 2 -0.65 -8.75 -12.35
N ASP A 3 -1.52 -9.67 -11.96
CA ASP A 3 -2.90 -9.41 -11.55
C ASP A 3 -3.10 -9.37 -10.02
N TYR A 4 -2.02 -9.29 -9.26
CA TYR A 4 -1.97 -9.19 -7.81
C TYR A 4 -1.25 -7.91 -7.37
N LEU A 5 -1.40 -7.52 -6.12
CA LEU A 5 -0.61 -6.47 -5.49
C LEU A 5 0.78 -7.00 -5.18
N GLU A 6 1.81 -6.27 -5.59
CA GLU A 6 3.19 -6.62 -5.28
C GLU A 6 3.75 -5.67 -4.24
N LEU A 7 4.33 -6.26 -3.20
CA LEU A 7 5.10 -5.57 -2.19
C LEU A 7 6.56 -5.98 -2.36
N SER A 8 7.43 -5.01 -2.59
CA SER A 8 8.89 -5.22 -2.62
C SER A 8 9.55 -4.45 -1.49
N TYR A 9 10.44 -5.10 -0.75
CA TYR A 9 11.17 -4.55 0.39
C TYR A 9 12.66 -4.75 0.22
N VAL A 10 13.45 -3.68 0.36
CA VAL A 10 14.91 -3.74 0.23
C VAL A 10 15.53 -4.10 1.58
N VAL A 11 15.95 -5.34 1.69
CA VAL A 11 16.59 -5.90 2.89
C VAL A 11 18.02 -5.38 3.04
N GLU A 12 18.77 -5.30 1.91
CA GLU A 12 20.16 -4.86 1.87
C GLU A 12 20.49 -4.23 0.52
N GLY A 13 21.40 -3.25 0.52
CA GLY A 13 21.87 -2.56 -0.67
C GLY A 13 20.83 -1.61 -1.26
N GLU A 14 20.75 -1.57 -2.57
CA GLU A 14 19.77 -0.76 -3.31
C GLU A 14 19.09 -1.58 -4.40
N PHE A 15 17.90 -1.15 -4.81
CA PHE A 15 17.11 -1.77 -5.85
C PHE A 15 16.63 -0.74 -6.86
N HIS A 16 16.88 -1.00 -8.12
CA HIS A 16 16.51 -0.13 -9.23
C HIS A 16 15.33 -0.73 -10.00
N GLN A 17 14.30 0.06 -10.20
CA GLN A 17 13.12 -0.37 -10.92
C GLN A 17 12.61 0.76 -11.82
N ARG A 18 12.19 0.41 -13.03
CA ARG A 18 11.46 1.34 -13.90
C ARG A 18 9.98 1.09 -13.73
N ILE A 19 9.25 2.09 -13.22
CA ILE A 19 7.81 2.02 -12.97
C ILE A 19 7.14 3.17 -13.72
N LEU A 20 6.16 2.84 -14.59
CA LEU A 20 5.43 3.82 -15.39
C LEU A 20 6.39 4.78 -16.15
N ASN A 21 7.43 4.23 -16.76
CA ASN A 21 8.48 4.96 -17.48
C ASN A 21 9.33 5.91 -16.60
N LYS A 22 9.28 5.78 -15.28
CA LYS A 22 10.15 6.52 -14.34
C LYS A 22 11.16 5.56 -13.72
N ASP A 23 12.44 5.94 -13.74
CA ASP A 23 13.46 5.19 -13.02
C ASP A 23 13.39 5.57 -11.54
N VAL A 24 13.21 4.57 -10.68
CA VAL A 24 13.08 4.70 -9.24
C VAL A 24 14.16 3.87 -8.57
N VAL A 25 14.85 4.47 -7.60
CA VAL A 25 15.86 3.80 -6.78
C VAL A 25 15.32 3.67 -5.36
N PHE A 26 15.33 2.44 -4.87
CA PHE A 26 14.94 2.10 -3.51
C PHE A 26 16.21 1.77 -2.71
N GLN A 27 16.30 2.31 -1.52
CA GLN A 27 17.41 2.08 -0.58
C GLN A 27 17.02 1.01 0.45
N LYS A 28 18.01 0.50 1.19
CA LYS A 28 17.77 -0.40 2.32
C LYS A 28 16.69 0.17 3.25
N GLY A 29 15.70 -0.66 3.57
CA GLY A 29 14.55 -0.30 4.40
C GLY A 29 13.39 0.31 3.63
N ASP A 30 13.59 0.72 2.37
CA ASP A 30 12.49 1.18 1.52
C ASP A 30 11.56 0.03 1.15
N LEU A 31 10.28 0.38 0.98
CA LEU A 31 9.27 -0.55 0.50
C LEU A 31 8.50 0.08 -0.66
N CYS A 32 8.22 -0.72 -1.67
CA CYS A 32 7.32 -0.34 -2.75
C CYS A 32 6.09 -1.23 -2.74
N LEU A 33 4.92 -0.61 -2.89
CA LEU A 33 3.66 -1.31 -3.15
C LEU A 33 3.21 -0.95 -4.56
N ILE A 34 3.11 -1.96 -5.41
CA ILE A 34 2.74 -1.82 -6.82
C ILE A 34 1.36 -2.43 -7.03
N ASP A 35 0.48 -1.66 -7.62
CA ASP A 35 -0.87 -2.09 -7.97
C ASP A 35 -0.84 -3.13 -9.10
N LYS A 36 -1.89 -3.95 -9.15
CA LYS A 36 -2.08 -4.92 -10.24
C LYS A 36 -2.05 -4.23 -11.59
N ASN A 37 -1.51 -4.92 -12.58
CA ASN A 37 -1.36 -4.42 -13.95
C ASN A 37 -0.51 -3.15 -14.11
N CYS A 38 0.11 -2.64 -13.04
CA CYS A 38 1.05 -1.54 -13.15
C CYS A 38 2.28 -1.96 -13.97
N LEU A 39 2.64 -1.15 -14.96
CA LEU A 39 3.80 -1.43 -15.80
C LEU A 39 5.08 -1.14 -15.04
N HIS A 40 5.86 -2.16 -14.76
CA HIS A 40 7.16 -2.05 -14.11
C HIS A 40 8.15 -3.06 -14.66
N GLN A 41 9.43 -2.80 -14.44
CA GLN A 41 10.56 -3.64 -14.84
C GLN A 41 11.73 -3.45 -13.88
N ASP A 42 12.29 -4.55 -13.40
CA ASP A 42 13.49 -4.53 -12.59
C ASP A 42 14.70 -4.18 -13.46
N CYS A 43 15.53 -3.29 -12.97
CA CYS A 43 16.75 -2.87 -13.63
C CYS A 43 17.95 -3.54 -12.94
N LEU A 44 18.63 -4.40 -13.67
CA LEU A 44 19.87 -5.00 -13.19
C LEU A 44 20.95 -3.90 -13.14
N THR A 45 21.62 -3.80 -11.99
CA THR A 45 22.78 -2.93 -11.78
C THR A 45 23.98 -3.75 -11.35
N ASP A 46 25.17 -3.18 -11.43
CA ASP A 46 26.40 -3.81 -10.92
C ASP A 46 26.45 -3.83 -9.37
N GLN A 47 25.48 -3.18 -8.71
CA GLN A 47 25.38 -3.15 -7.25
C GLN A 47 24.59 -4.36 -6.76
N SER A 48 25.10 -4.99 -5.70
CA SER A 48 24.42 -6.11 -5.06
C SER A 48 23.35 -5.59 -4.10
N GLY A 49 22.15 -6.15 -4.19
CA GLY A 49 21.06 -5.89 -3.27
C GLY A 49 20.28 -7.16 -2.96
N VAL A 50 19.63 -7.18 -1.80
CA VAL A 50 18.70 -8.23 -1.41
C VAL A 50 17.32 -7.61 -1.31
N VAL A 51 16.40 -8.11 -2.13
CA VAL A 51 15.02 -7.62 -2.19
C VAL A 51 14.07 -8.77 -1.93
N LEU A 52 13.11 -8.55 -1.05
CA LEU A 52 12.01 -9.47 -0.78
C LEU A 52 10.79 -9.03 -1.60
N PHE A 53 10.28 -9.92 -2.45
CA PHE A 53 9.03 -9.72 -3.19
C PHE A 53 7.92 -10.56 -2.58
N ILE A 54 6.76 -9.95 -2.37
CA ILE A 54 5.57 -10.59 -1.82
C ILE A 54 4.37 -10.23 -2.70
N GLY A 55 3.78 -11.26 -3.32
CA GLY A 55 2.51 -11.12 -4.03
C GLY A 55 1.33 -11.26 -3.05
N ILE A 56 0.46 -10.27 -3.02
CA ILE A 56 -0.75 -10.29 -2.18
C ILE A 56 -1.95 -10.53 -3.09
N ALA A 57 -2.61 -11.68 -2.91
CA ALA A 57 -3.77 -12.05 -3.70
C ALA A 57 -4.95 -11.06 -3.47
N ASN A 58 -5.71 -10.79 -4.52
CA ASN A 58 -6.80 -9.81 -4.49
C ASN A 58 -7.88 -10.13 -3.46
N ASP A 59 -8.17 -11.42 -3.23
CA ASP A 59 -9.14 -11.85 -2.21
C ASP A 59 -8.66 -11.54 -0.80
N MET A 60 -7.39 -11.81 -0.49
CA MET A 60 -6.77 -11.48 0.79
C MET A 60 -6.78 -9.97 1.04
N PHE A 61 -6.43 -9.19 0.02
CA PHE A 61 -6.46 -7.74 0.10
C PHE A 61 -7.88 -7.22 0.33
N THR A 62 -8.87 -7.74 -0.41
CA THR A 62 -10.28 -7.37 -0.25
C THR A 62 -10.81 -7.73 1.15
N GLU A 63 -10.41 -8.88 1.69
CA GLU A 63 -10.74 -9.25 3.07
C GLU A 63 -10.19 -8.26 4.10
N ILE A 64 -8.93 -7.82 3.91
CA ILE A 64 -8.32 -6.82 4.79
C ILE A 64 -9.08 -5.50 4.71
N MET A 65 -9.43 -5.05 3.51
CA MET A 65 -10.14 -3.79 3.30
C MET A 65 -11.56 -3.78 3.87
N ASN A 66 -12.24 -4.92 3.87
CA ASN A 66 -13.63 -5.06 4.33
C ASN A 66 -13.73 -5.45 5.82
N GLU A 67 -12.64 -5.62 6.52
CA GLU A 67 -12.65 -6.00 7.93
C GLU A 67 -13.07 -4.83 8.82
N ASN A 68 -14.16 -4.96 9.55
CA ASN A 68 -14.67 -3.93 10.46
C ASN A 68 -13.68 -3.52 11.57
N SER A 69 -12.70 -4.38 11.85
CA SER A 69 -11.63 -4.10 12.83
C SER A 69 -10.43 -3.38 12.25
N THR A 70 -10.40 -3.15 10.94
CA THR A 70 -9.29 -2.42 10.30
C THR A 70 -9.31 -0.98 10.75
N PRO A 71 -8.21 -0.47 11.34
CA PRO A 71 -8.15 0.93 11.74
C PRO A 71 -8.43 1.84 10.55
N GLN A 72 -9.32 2.82 10.74
CA GLN A 72 -9.77 3.72 9.68
C GLN A 72 -8.60 4.41 8.95
N LYS A 73 -7.57 4.77 9.71
CA LYS A 73 -6.35 5.37 9.13
C LYS A 73 -5.66 4.44 8.11
N ILE A 74 -5.67 3.12 8.36
CA ILE A 74 -5.13 2.12 7.41
C ILE A 74 -6.05 2.00 6.20
N LEU A 75 -7.36 1.94 6.42
CA LEU A 75 -8.35 1.88 5.33
C LEU A 75 -8.25 3.08 4.42
N SER A 76 -8.27 4.30 4.97
CA SER A 76 -8.14 5.54 4.19
C SER A 76 -6.84 5.58 3.41
N PHE A 77 -5.75 5.15 4.05
CA PHE A 77 -4.45 5.05 3.40
C PHE A 77 -4.46 4.06 2.23
N LEU A 78 -4.94 2.84 2.44
CA LEU A 78 -5.01 1.82 1.38
C LEU A 78 -6.01 2.17 0.28
N GLN A 79 -7.15 2.75 0.64
CA GLN A 79 -8.14 3.24 -0.32
C GLN A 79 -7.57 4.37 -1.18
N SER A 80 -6.90 5.33 -0.56
CA SER A 80 -6.21 6.42 -1.25
C SER A 80 -5.08 5.93 -2.15
N ALA A 81 -4.40 4.87 -1.72
CA ALA A 81 -3.25 4.32 -2.42
C ALA A 81 -3.63 3.47 -3.64
N LEU A 82 -4.76 2.76 -3.55
CA LEU A 82 -5.13 1.69 -4.47
C LEU A 82 -6.45 1.95 -5.21
N LEU A 83 -6.82 3.19 -5.30
CA LEU A 83 -8.07 3.71 -5.86
C LEU A 83 -8.78 2.79 -6.84
N LYS A 84 -10.08 2.64 -6.64
CA LYS A 84 -11.01 1.78 -7.40
C LYS A 84 -11.10 2.08 -8.91
N GLN A 85 -10.43 3.12 -9.40
CA GLN A 85 -10.44 3.45 -10.83
C GLN A 85 -9.54 2.49 -11.60
N LYS A 86 -10.14 1.68 -12.43
CA LYS A 86 -9.52 0.61 -13.21
C LYS A 86 -8.41 1.05 -14.17
N ASP A 87 -8.28 2.34 -14.45
CA ASP A 87 -7.41 2.88 -15.49
C ASP A 87 -6.17 3.62 -14.95
N VAL A 88 -6.05 3.80 -13.64
CA VAL A 88 -4.89 4.48 -13.04
C VAL A 88 -3.94 3.46 -12.45
N GLN A 89 -2.89 3.16 -13.18
CA GLN A 89 -1.78 2.33 -12.67
C GLN A 89 -1.03 3.11 -11.60
N GLN A 90 -0.84 2.51 -10.42
CA GLN A 90 -0.25 3.20 -9.28
C GLN A 90 0.81 2.38 -8.56
N PHE A 91 1.73 3.10 -7.95
CA PHE A 91 2.67 2.54 -6.98
C PHE A 91 2.91 3.53 -5.85
N LEU A 92 3.27 3.01 -4.70
CA LEU A 92 3.68 3.80 -3.54
C LEU A 92 5.09 3.44 -3.12
N HIS A 93 5.92 4.45 -2.94
CA HIS A 93 7.25 4.33 -2.39
C HIS A 93 7.23 4.80 -0.93
N PHE A 94 7.51 3.88 -0.04
CA PHE A 94 7.59 4.09 1.41
C PHE A 94 9.04 4.17 1.85
N ARG A 95 9.35 5.17 2.66
CA ARG A 95 10.65 5.36 3.30
C ARG A 95 10.46 5.39 4.80
N PRO A 96 11.35 4.74 5.58
CA PRO A 96 11.30 4.85 7.04
C PRO A 96 11.32 6.33 7.46
N SER A 97 10.38 6.75 8.30
CA SER A 97 10.37 8.10 8.86
C SER A 97 11.50 8.27 9.87
N ASP A 98 11.97 9.49 10.04
CA ASP A 98 12.96 9.81 11.09
C ASP A 98 12.40 9.44 12.46
N GLY A 99 13.11 8.59 13.19
CA GLY A 99 12.68 8.10 14.50
C GLY A 99 11.73 6.91 14.48
N ALA A 100 11.57 6.24 13.34
CA ALA A 100 10.83 4.98 13.26
C ALA A 100 11.39 3.97 14.29
N SER A 101 10.51 3.46 15.16
CA SER A 101 10.87 2.55 16.25
C SER A 101 10.53 1.09 15.98
N GLU A 102 9.65 0.83 15.04
CA GLU A 102 9.25 -0.52 14.63
C GLU A 102 9.84 -0.87 13.27
N SER A 103 10.54 -2.00 13.21
CA SER A 103 11.05 -2.56 11.97
C SER A 103 10.01 -3.47 11.32
N LEU A 104 9.99 -3.46 9.99
CA LEU A 104 9.22 -4.43 9.20
C LEU A 104 9.86 -5.82 9.17
N ASP A 105 11.16 -5.93 9.45
CA ASP A 105 11.96 -7.14 9.25
C ASP A 105 11.35 -8.37 9.92
N ASP A 106 10.97 -8.26 11.21
CA ASP A 106 10.37 -9.38 11.94
C ASP A 106 9.03 -9.83 11.35
N SER A 107 8.19 -8.87 10.98
CA SER A 107 6.87 -9.16 10.39
C SER A 107 7.00 -9.78 9.01
N LEU A 108 7.93 -9.29 8.19
CA LEU A 108 8.22 -9.84 6.86
C LEU A 108 8.85 -11.23 6.95
N LEU A 109 9.78 -11.44 7.90
CA LEU A 109 10.38 -12.75 8.13
C LEU A 109 9.35 -13.79 8.58
N LEU A 110 8.43 -13.41 9.48
CA LEU A 110 7.34 -14.29 9.90
C LEU A 110 6.39 -14.60 8.75
N LEU A 111 6.04 -13.59 7.92
CA LEU A 111 5.22 -13.79 6.73
C LEU A 111 5.86 -14.75 5.73
N LEU A 112 7.19 -14.60 5.52
CA LEU A 112 7.94 -15.49 4.66
C LEU A 112 7.94 -16.93 5.19
N LYS A 113 8.17 -17.12 6.50
CA LYS A 113 8.14 -18.45 7.13
C LYS A 113 6.77 -19.11 7.00
N GLU A 114 5.70 -18.35 7.23
CA GLU A 114 4.33 -18.83 7.12
C GLU A 114 3.98 -19.24 5.68
N SER A 115 4.47 -18.49 4.71
CA SER A 115 4.28 -18.79 3.28
C SER A 115 5.04 -20.03 2.82
N TYR A 116 6.17 -20.35 3.47
CA TYR A 116 7.02 -21.49 3.09
C TYR A 116 6.50 -22.82 3.62
N SER A 117 5.81 -22.82 4.77
CA SER A 117 5.27 -24.04 5.40
C SER A 117 3.85 -23.78 5.92
N PRO A 118 2.88 -23.58 5.00
CA PRO A 118 1.53 -23.27 5.40
C PRO A 118 0.85 -24.48 6.07
N ASP A 119 0.09 -24.20 7.12
CA ASP A 119 -0.75 -25.16 7.82
C ASP A 119 -2.22 -24.69 7.92
N SER A 120 -3.04 -25.37 8.71
CA SER A 120 -4.47 -25.06 8.84
C SER A 120 -4.78 -23.68 9.42
N GLY A 121 -3.82 -23.00 10.04
CA GLY A 121 -3.94 -21.65 10.61
C GLY A 121 -3.34 -20.53 9.76
N SER A 122 -2.54 -20.89 8.74
CA SER A 122 -1.70 -19.97 7.97
C SER A 122 -2.43 -18.78 7.40
N ARG A 123 -3.66 -18.94 6.90
CA ARG A 123 -4.44 -17.84 6.33
C ARG A 123 -4.71 -16.74 7.37
N TYR A 124 -5.02 -17.09 8.60
CA TYR A 124 -5.28 -16.12 9.67
C TYR A 124 -3.99 -15.45 10.14
N ILE A 125 -2.90 -16.21 10.25
CA ILE A 125 -1.58 -15.68 10.62
C ILE A 125 -1.11 -14.70 9.55
N THR A 126 -1.16 -15.09 8.28
CA THR A 126 -0.80 -14.24 7.13
C THR A 126 -1.62 -12.94 7.13
N LYS A 127 -2.94 -13.03 7.30
CA LYS A 127 -3.82 -11.86 7.38
C LYS A 127 -3.41 -10.94 8.53
N GLY A 128 -3.16 -11.47 9.72
CA GLY A 128 -2.71 -10.71 10.89
C GLY A 128 -1.36 -10.03 10.68
N LEU A 129 -0.41 -10.70 10.02
CA LEU A 129 0.90 -10.13 9.69
C LEU A 129 0.78 -9.01 8.65
N LEU A 130 -0.06 -9.16 7.63
CA LEU A 130 -0.34 -8.09 6.66
C LEU A 130 -0.98 -6.87 7.32
N PHE A 131 -1.93 -7.06 8.25
CA PHE A 131 -2.46 -5.96 9.07
C PHE A 131 -1.36 -5.22 9.83
N ARG A 132 -0.46 -5.96 10.47
CA ARG A 132 0.67 -5.38 11.20
C ARG A 132 1.58 -4.59 10.27
N ILE A 133 1.94 -5.15 9.11
CA ILE A 133 2.77 -4.48 8.11
C ILE A 133 2.10 -3.17 7.65
N PHE A 134 0.83 -3.20 7.27
CA PHE A 134 0.12 -1.99 6.84
C PHE A 134 0.01 -0.94 7.96
N ARG A 135 -0.18 -1.37 9.22
CA ARG A 135 -0.15 -0.46 10.36
C ARG A 135 1.22 0.20 10.51
N ILE A 136 2.30 -0.57 10.44
CA ILE A 136 3.66 -0.02 10.51
C ILE A 136 3.89 0.97 9.37
N LEU A 137 3.53 0.62 8.13
CA LEU A 137 3.65 1.51 6.97
C LEU A 137 2.88 2.83 7.18
N SER A 138 1.67 2.77 7.74
CA SER A 138 0.83 3.97 7.96
C SER A 138 1.30 4.86 9.10
N THR A 139 2.16 4.38 10.00
CA THR A 139 2.56 5.08 11.23
C THR A 139 4.05 5.38 11.33
N GLN A 140 4.90 4.62 10.65
CA GLN A 140 6.37 4.68 10.78
C GLN A 140 7.07 4.97 9.45
N TYR A 141 6.31 5.11 8.37
CA TYR A 141 6.86 5.35 7.05
C TYR A 141 6.25 6.60 6.42
N ASP A 142 7.10 7.36 5.75
CA ASP A 142 6.68 8.41 4.85
C ASP A 142 6.51 7.82 3.44
N PHE A 143 5.53 8.30 2.70
CA PHE A 143 5.36 7.91 1.31
C PHE A 143 5.28 9.14 0.41
N SER A 144 5.90 9.04 -0.76
CA SER A 144 5.85 10.08 -1.77
C SER A 144 4.95 9.68 -2.93
N LEU A 145 4.02 10.56 -3.25
CA LEU A 145 3.24 10.48 -4.48
C LEU A 145 3.84 11.43 -5.50
N SER A 146 3.85 11.03 -6.78
CA SER A 146 4.18 11.97 -7.85
C SER A 146 3.15 13.13 -7.86
N LYS A 147 3.53 14.23 -8.51
CA LYS A 147 2.62 15.39 -8.62
C LYS A 147 1.32 15.00 -9.34
N GLU A 148 1.42 14.17 -10.36
CA GLU A 148 0.30 13.66 -11.12
C GLU A 148 -0.59 12.72 -10.28
N GLN A 149 0.03 11.85 -9.48
CA GLN A 149 -0.70 10.97 -8.55
C GLN A 149 -1.44 11.78 -7.49
N LYS A 150 -0.82 12.83 -6.93
CA LYS A 150 -1.48 13.74 -5.99
C LYS A 150 -2.69 14.45 -6.62
N GLN A 151 -2.56 14.92 -7.85
CA GLN A 151 -3.67 15.56 -8.56
C GLN A 151 -4.82 14.59 -8.80
N THR A 152 -4.51 13.38 -9.24
CA THR A 152 -5.51 12.32 -9.45
C THR A 152 -6.21 11.95 -8.16
N MET A 153 -5.47 11.77 -7.06
CA MET A 153 -6.05 11.51 -5.74
C MET A 153 -7.00 12.62 -5.30
N ASN A 154 -6.57 13.88 -5.40
CA ASN A 154 -7.40 15.01 -5.03
C ASN A 154 -8.70 15.06 -5.87
N TRP A 155 -8.62 14.74 -7.15
CA TRP A 155 -9.80 14.67 -8.01
C TRP A 155 -10.77 13.58 -7.58
N ILE A 156 -10.28 12.40 -7.24
CA ILE A 156 -11.12 11.26 -6.82
C ILE A 156 -11.80 11.54 -5.48
N VAL A 157 -11.04 12.04 -4.49
CA VAL A 157 -11.62 12.47 -3.22
C VAL A 157 -12.70 13.53 -3.43
N PHE A 158 -12.47 14.47 -4.35
CA PHE A 158 -13.47 15.46 -4.73
C PHE A 158 -14.73 14.84 -5.34
N GLU A 159 -14.58 13.85 -6.22
CA GLU A 159 -15.74 13.16 -6.81
C GLU A 159 -16.50 12.35 -5.74
N GLU A 160 -15.81 11.61 -4.88
CA GLU A 160 -16.44 10.84 -3.79
C GLU A 160 -17.22 11.76 -2.82
N ILE A 161 -16.63 12.87 -2.41
CA ILE A 161 -17.32 13.88 -1.58
C ILE A 161 -18.52 14.46 -2.32
N SER A 162 -18.38 14.75 -3.62
CA SER A 162 -19.45 15.30 -4.43
C SER A 162 -20.62 14.32 -4.58
N ASP A 163 -20.34 13.05 -4.79
CA ASP A 163 -21.35 12.00 -4.89
C ASP A 163 -22.06 11.75 -3.55
N TYR A 164 -21.30 11.76 -2.45
CA TYR A 164 -21.86 11.66 -1.10
C TYR A 164 -22.81 12.85 -0.81
N ILE A 165 -22.38 14.07 -1.11
CA ILE A 165 -23.23 15.28 -0.99
C ILE A 165 -24.49 15.15 -1.85
N ARG A 166 -24.39 14.70 -3.10
CA ARG A 166 -25.56 14.50 -3.97
C ARG A 166 -26.54 13.46 -3.40
N ALA A 167 -26.02 12.38 -2.82
CA ALA A 167 -26.85 11.34 -2.23
C ALA A 167 -27.56 11.80 -0.93
N HIS A 168 -26.96 12.70 -0.17
CA HIS A 168 -27.41 13.10 1.17
C HIS A 168 -27.77 14.59 1.28
N PHE A 169 -27.93 15.32 0.17
CA PHE A 169 -28.00 16.77 0.11
C PHE A 169 -29.08 17.43 0.99
N ARG A 170 -30.10 16.67 1.42
CA ARG A 170 -31.21 17.22 2.23
C ARG A 170 -30.88 17.38 3.69
N ASP A 171 -30.02 16.50 4.22
CA ASP A 171 -29.81 16.38 5.66
C ASP A 171 -28.32 16.36 6.07
N ILE A 172 -27.42 16.58 5.08
CA ILE A 172 -25.98 16.52 5.30
C ILE A 172 -25.46 17.75 6.06
N THR A 173 -24.59 17.52 7.03
CA THR A 173 -23.84 18.56 7.74
C THR A 173 -22.34 18.49 7.39
N ILE A 174 -21.60 19.54 7.73
CA ILE A 174 -20.13 19.52 7.61
C ILE A 174 -19.53 18.43 8.51
N GLN A 175 -20.11 18.17 9.67
CA GLN A 175 -19.63 17.15 10.58
C GLN A 175 -19.78 15.75 9.98
N ASP A 176 -20.87 15.47 9.25
CA ASP A 176 -21.06 14.20 8.56
C ASP A 176 -19.97 13.97 7.49
N LEU A 177 -19.55 15.04 6.79
CA LEU A 177 -18.42 14.97 5.84
C LEU A 177 -17.08 14.72 6.55
N VAL A 178 -16.87 15.39 7.69
CA VAL A 178 -15.65 15.18 8.49
C VAL A 178 -15.59 13.74 9.00
N ASP A 179 -16.71 13.21 9.49
CA ASP A 179 -16.79 11.87 10.06
C ASP A 179 -16.66 10.79 8.98
N GLU A 180 -17.27 10.98 7.79
CA GLU A 180 -17.23 10.01 6.68
C GLU A 180 -15.88 10.00 5.97
N PHE A 181 -15.28 11.18 5.73
CA PHE A 181 -14.04 11.32 4.98
C PHE A 181 -12.80 11.58 5.84
N HIS A 182 -12.97 11.66 7.17
CA HIS A 182 -11.88 11.76 8.16
C HIS A 182 -10.92 12.95 7.96
N TYR A 183 -11.47 14.11 7.66
CA TYR A 183 -10.75 15.39 7.56
C TYR A 183 -10.71 16.16 8.87
#